data_3c209e45b524c765f7bff3db6d8f929b
#
_entry.id   3c209e45b524c765f7bff3db6d8f929b
#
_cell.length_a   1.000
_cell.length_b   1.000
_cell.length_c   1.000
_cell.angle_alpha   90.00
_cell.angle_beta   90.00
_cell.angle_gamma   90.00
#
_symmetry.space_group_name_H-M   'P 1'
#
loop_
_entity.id
_entity.type
_entity.pdbx_description
1 polymer ?
#
loop_
_entity_poly.entity_id
_entity_poly.type
_entity_poly.pdbx_seq_one_letter_code
_entity_poly.pdbx_strand_id
1 'polypeptide(L)'
;EYQILLVPEYEYITKAAAAGIREFLQKGGTVIFNGQTPKIIGKDIEMAETGRNAKENKDWALGSLHISLAETGEKTAQLLEKKNTWDVQIVPAARRIRYLHYQNENGTHLYMISNEGNESYKGIIRINHSGSCYGYNAWENILEKLPIQKTEEGTLLQAEIEPLKPLIVIFDNEEGEIQSPLRFGEEKRPFTAGWKRSICRSIDYPAFKEKKAVKIPDDLAEEWPDFSGFVRYENQIVWEKGTRFLLEIQNASEGVEVFVNNVSAGIQVAPPFRYDLTDFMKEGENEIAIEAATTLEREMYARTRKGQEPTCGSGITGLIFTETIKEK
;
A
#
# COMPACT_ATOMS: atom_id res chain seq x y z
N GLU A 1 -8.93 -14.25 -22.58
CA GLU A 1 -10.38 -14.38 -22.73
C GLU A 1 -10.99 -14.69 -21.36
N TYR A 2 -12.06 -14.00 -20.94
CA TYR A 2 -12.67 -14.21 -19.63
C TYR A 2 -13.37 -15.57 -19.58
N GLN A 3 -13.16 -16.32 -18.51
CA GLN A 3 -13.77 -17.65 -18.33
C GLN A 3 -14.95 -17.63 -17.35
N ILE A 4 -14.97 -16.66 -16.43
CA ILE A 4 -16.01 -16.51 -15.40
C ILE A 4 -16.59 -15.11 -15.42
N LEU A 5 -17.91 -15.03 -15.34
CA LEU A 5 -18.68 -13.81 -15.15
C LEU A 5 -19.34 -13.84 -13.76
N LEU A 6 -18.97 -12.90 -12.90
CA LEU A 6 -19.66 -12.66 -11.64
C LEU A 6 -20.76 -11.63 -11.86
N VAL A 7 -21.99 -12.02 -11.55
CA VAL A 7 -23.17 -11.15 -11.65
C VAL A 7 -23.59 -10.76 -10.23
N PRO A 8 -23.51 -9.47 -9.86
CA PRO A 8 -23.98 -9.00 -8.57
C PRO A 8 -25.48 -9.27 -8.37
N GLU A 9 -25.94 -9.19 -7.13
CA GLU A 9 -27.37 -9.31 -6.81
C GLU A 9 -28.15 -8.12 -7.35
N TYR A 10 -29.02 -8.38 -8.32
CA TYR A 10 -30.00 -7.42 -8.83
C TYR A 10 -31.33 -8.15 -9.07
N GLU A 11 -32.42 -7.51 -8.70
CA GLU A 11 -33.76 -8.01 -9.04
C GLU A 11 -34.08 -7.84 -10.53
N TYR A 12 -33.50 -6.79 -11.13
CA TYR A 12 -33.76 -6.36 -12.50
C TYR A 12 -32.48 -6.29 -13.33
N ILE A 13 -32.54 -6.76 -14.60
CA ILE A 13 -31.50 -6.53 -15.61
C ILE A 13 -32.11 -6.13 -16.96
N THR A 14 -31.32 -5.46 -17.80
CA THR A 14 -31.74 -5.13 -19.18
C THR A 14 -31.77 -6.36 -20.08
N LYS A 15 -32.51 -6.28 -21.17
CA LYS A 15 -32.50 -7.35 -22.19
C LYS A 15 -31.13 -7.55 -22.80
N ALA A 16 -30.37 -6.46 -23.01
CA ALA A 16 -29.02 -6.53 -23.55
C ALA A 16 -28.08 -7.26 -22.58
N ALA A 17 -28.12 -6.94 -21.29
CA ALA A 17 -27.33 -7.64 -20.28
C ALA A 17 -27.68 -9.13 -20.18
N ALA A 18 -28.98 -9.47 -20.18
CA ALA A 18 -29.42 -10.86 -20.18
C ALA A 18 -28.97 -11.62 -21.45
N ALA A 19 -29.03 -10.98 -22.60
CA ALA A 19 -28.51 -11.56 -23.85
C ALA A 19 -27.00 -11.80 -23.80
N GLY A 20 -26.23 -10.83 -23.28
CA GLY A 20 -24.77 -10.95 -23.09
C GLY A 20 -24.41 -12.11 -22.16
N ILE A 21 -25.12 -12.28 -21.04
CA ILE A 21 -24.92 -13.41 -20.11
C ILE A 21 -25.18 -14.75 -20.85
N ARG A 22 -26.25 -14.84 -21.62
CA ARG A 22 -26.56 -16.07 -22.38
C ARG A 22 -25.54 -16.36 -23.48
N GLU A 23 -25.09 -15.34 -24.20
CA GLU A 23 -24.04 -15.49 -25.19
C GLU A 23 -22.72 -15.96 -24.55
N PHE A 24 -22.35 -15.41 -23.39
CA PHE A 24 -21.18 -15.84 -22.65
C PHE A 24 -21.27 -17.32 -22.23
N LEU A 25 -22.45 -17.77 -21.76
CA LEU A 25 -22.69 -19.16 -21.44
C LEU A 25 -22.62 -20.07 -22.68
N GLN A 26 -23.17 -19.64 -23.83
CA GLN A 26 -23.11 -20.38 -25.09
C GLN A 26 -21.68 -20.57 -25.60
N LYS A 27 -20.79 -19.61 -25.30
CA LYS A 27 -19.35 -19.71 -25.61
C LYS A 27 -18.57 -20.55 -24.60
N GLY A 28 -19.24 -21.21 -23.66
CA GLY A 28 -18.61 -22.09 -22.66
C GLY A 28 -18.15 -21.37 -21.39
N GLY A 29 -18.46 -20.08 -21.22
CA GLY A 29 -18.17 -19.33 -20.02
C GLY A 29 -18.98 -19.81 -18.81
N THR A 30 -18.48 -19.55 -17.62
CA THR A 30 -19.16 -19.85 -16.34
C THR A 30 -19.73 -18.58 -15.76
N VAL A 31 -20.99 -18.62 -15.29
CA VAL A 31 -21.66 -17.51 -14.63
C VAL A 31 -21.91 -17.84 -13.16
N ILE A 32 -21.49 -16.95 -12.27
CA ILE A 32 -21.79 -17.04 -10.83
C ILE A 32 -22.64 -15.83 -10.46
N PHE A 33 -23.88 -16.10 -10.08
CA PHE A 33 -24.74 -15.09 -9.48
C PHE A 33 -24.39 -14.95 -7.99
N ASN A 34 -24.04 -13.73 -7.59
CA ASN A 34 -23.75 -13.42 -6.20
C ASN A 34 -25.01 -12.86 -5.54
N GLY A 35 -25.63 -13.63 -4.64
CA GLY A 35 -26.95 -13.35 -4.10
C GLY A 35 -28.07 -14.01 -4.89
N GLN A 36 -29.10 -13.27 -5.26
CA GLN A 36 -30.23 -13.77 -6.04
C GLN A 36 -30.04 -13.57 -7.53
N THR A 37 -30.65 -14.45 -8.33
CA THR A 37 -30.70 -14.25 -9.77
C THR A 37 -31.71 -13.17 -10.15
N PRO A 38 -31.42 -12.40 -11.22
CA PRO A 38 -32.39 -11.41 -11.72
C PRO A 38 -33.71 -12.04 -12.11
N LYS A 39 -34.79 -11.55 -11.54
CA LYS A 39 -36.17 -12.04 -11.78
C LYS A 39 -36.87 -11.32 -12.95
N ILE A 40 -36.46 -10.07 -13.18
CA ILE A 40 -37.12 -9.20 -14.13
C ILE A 40 -36.11 -8.83 -15.26
N ILE A 41 -36.52 -9.09 -16.52
CA ILE A 41 -35.77 -8.67 -17.69
C ILE A 41 -36.58 -7.64 -18.46
N GLY A 42 -36.12 -6.40 -18.50
CA GLY A 42 -36.86 -5.30 -19.13
C GLY A 42 -36.17 -4.68 -20.34
N LYS A 43 -36.84 -3.72 -20.97
CA LYS A 43 -36.24 -2.93 -22.06
C LYS A 43 -35.20 -1.95 -21.50
N ASP A 44 -34.17 -1.67 -22.28
CA ASP A 44 -33.17 -0.67 -21.94
C ASP A 44 -33.86 0.71 -21.84
N ILE A 45 -33.67 1.41 -20.75
CA ILE A 45 -33.98 2.84 -20.49
C ILE A 45 -35.44 3.21 -20.17
N GLU A 46 -36.49 2.58 -20.77
CA GLU A 46 -37.87 3.04 -20.58
C GLU A 46 -38.57 2.54 -19.30
N MET A 47 -37.93 1.75 -18.46
CA MET A 47 -38.60 1.06 -17.34
C MET A 47 -38.48 1.73 -15.97
N ALA A 48 -37.73 2.81 -15.85
CA ALA A 48 -37.71 3.56 -14.59
C ALA A 48 -39.08 4.20 -14.27
N GLU A 49 -39.94 4.41 -15.27
CA GLU A 49 -41.18 5.15 -15.11
C GLU A 49 -42.49 4.29 -15.11
N THR A 50 -42.49 3.08 -15.61
CA THR A 50 -43.81 2.41 -15.80
C THR A 50 -43.97 0.98 -15.31
N GLY A 51 -42.97 0.25 -14.88
CA GLY A 51 -43.11 -1.09 -14.22
C GLY A 51 -44.00 -2.15 -14.90
N ARG A 52 -44.70 -1.82 -15.99
CA ARG A 52 -45.84 -2.59 -16.50
C ARG A 52 -45.56 -3.63 -17.57
N ASN A 53 -44.33 -3.74 -18.10
CA ASN A 53 -44.01 -4.65 -19.21
C ASN A 53 -42.80 -5.56 -18.95
N ALA A 54 -42.43 -5.80 -17.71
CA ALA A 54 -41.40 -6.75 -17.35
C ALA A 54 -41.95 -8.19 -17.35
N LYS A 55 -41.31 -9.11 -18.05
CA LYS A 55 -41.58 -10.54 -17.92
C LYS A 55 -40.67 -11.11 -16.83
N GLU A 56 -41.29 -11.78 -15.84
CA GLU A 56 -40.60 -12.56 -14.84
C GLU A 56 -39.78 -13.65 -15.54
N ASN A 57 -38.44 -13.64 -15.33
CA ASN A 57 -37.57 -14.67 -15.89
C ASN A 57 -37.31 -15.71 -14.79
N LYS A 58 -37.88 -16.89 -14.95
CA LYS A 58 -37.74 -17.99 -13.99
C LYS A 58 -36.61 -18.96 -14.30
N ASP A 59 -35.94 -18.79 -15.44
CA ASP A 59 -35.13 -19.88 -16.00
C ASP A 59 -33.70 -19.47 -16.35
N TRP A 60 -32.86 -19.39 -15.32
CA TRP A 60 -31.40 -19.26 -15.46
C TRP A 60 -30.69 -20.61 -15.45
N ALA A 61 -31.45 -21.75 -15.48
CA ALA A 61 -30.88 -23.10 -15.41
C ALA A 61 -29.86 -23.28 -14.28
N LEU A 62 -30.20 -22.77 -13.09
CA LEU A 62 -29.34 -22.89 -11.90
C LEU A 62 -28.96 -24.32 -11.61
N GLY A 63 -27.70 -24.60 -11.25
CA GLY A 63 -27.20 -25.94 -10.98
C GLY A 63 -26.73 -26.69 -12.22
N SER A 64 -26.77 -26.10 -13.41
CA SER A 64 -26.01 -26.59 -14.56
C SER A 64 -24.50 -26.46 -14.37
N LEU A 65 -23.72 -27.15 -15.18
CA LEU A 65 -22.24 -27.16 -15.08
C LEU A 65 -21.61 -25.76 -15.11
N HIS A 66 -22.30 -24.80 -15.71
CA HIS A 66 -21.81 -23.46 -15.99
C HIS A 66 -22.54 -22.33 -15.23
N ILE A 67 -23.55 -22.64 -14.43
CA ILE A 67 -24.29 -21.63 -13.67
C ILE A 67 -24.32 -22.00 -12.20
N SER A 68 -23.80 -21.12 -11.36
CA SER A 68 -23.76 -21.28 -9.91
C SER A 68 -24.39 -20.09 -9.19
N LEU A 69 -24.96 -20.34 -8.03
CA LEU A 69 -25.44 -19.32 -7.10
C LEU A 69 -24.49 -19.26 -5.91
N ALA A 70 -24.01 -18.08 -5.57
CA ALA A 70 -23.23 -17.81 -4.39
C ALA A 70 -23.95 -16.82 -3.49
N GLU A 71 -24.45 -17.29 -2.36
CA GLU A 71 -25.22 -16.46 -1.41
C GLU A 71 -24.32 -15.53 -0.59
N THR A 72 -23.03 -15.81 -0.55
CA THR A 72 -22.04 -15.05 0.20
C THR A 72 -20.73 -14.91 -0.60
N GLY A 73 -19.92 -13.91 -0.25
CA GLY A 73 -18.57 -13.77 -0.81
C GLY A 73 -17.68 -14.99 -0.56
N GLU A 74 -17.85 -15.65 0.60
CA GLU A 74 -17.12 -16.88 0.93
C GLU A 74 -17.50 -18.02 -0.02
N LYS A 75 -18.79 -18.16 -0.34
CA LYS A 75 -19.26 -19.14 -1.31
C LYS A 75 -18.73 -18.84 -2.72
N THR A 76 -18.66 -17.57 -3.08
CA THR A 76 -18.05 -17.13 -4.35
C THR A 76 -16.57 -17.56 -4.41
N ALA A 77 -15.80 -17.30 -3.34
CA ALA A 77 -14.42 -17.69 -3.25
C ALA A 77 -14.23 -19.21 -3.38
N GLN A 78 -15.05 -20.00 -2.69
CA GLN A 78 -15.01 -21.47 -2.80
C GLN A 78 -15.31 -21.97 -4.22
N LEU A 79 -16.25 -21.33 -4.93
CA LEU A 79 -16.57 -21.70 -6.31
C LEU A 79 -15.41 -21.35 -7.28
N LEU A 80 -14.75 -20.23 -7.08
CA LEU A 80 -13.57 -19.83 -7.84
C LEU A 80 -12.39 -20.78 -7.58
N GLU A 81 -12.14 -21.12 -6.32
CA GLU A 81 -11.09 -22.05 -5.92
C GLU A 81 -11.30 -23.45 -6.52
N LYS A 82 -12.53 -23.98 -6.43
CA LYS A 82 -12.88 -25.29 -7.00
C LYS A 82 -12.67 -25.35 -8.52
N LYS A 83 -12.72 -24.23 -9.21
CA LYS A 83 -12.49 -24.14 -10.65
C LYS A 83 -11.04 -23.81 -11.01
N ASN A 84 -10.17 -23.68 -10.00
CA ASN A 84 -8.77 -23.25 -10.15
C ASN A 84 -8.63 -21.93 -10.92
N THR A 85 -9.55 -21.00 -10.70
CA THR A 85 -9.60 -19.70 -11.37
C THR A 85 -9.26 -18.54 -10.44
N TRP A 86 -8.78 -18.85 -9.23
CA TRP A 86 -8.25 -17.85 -8.33
C TRP A 86 -6.88 -17.35 -8.85
N ASP A 87 -6.60 -16.09 -8.62
CA ASP A 87 -5.34 -15.45 -9.00
C ASP A 87 -4.45 -15.23 -7.77
N VAL A 88 -5.01 -14.58 -6.73
CA VAL A 88 -4.34 -14.36 -5.44
C VAL A 88 -5.30 -14.72 -4.30
N GLN A 89 -4.76 -15.41 -3.28
CA GLN A 89 -5.47 -15.64 -2.02
C GLN A 89 -4.66 -15.07 -0.86
N ILE A 90 -5.36 -14.42 0.08
CA ILE A 90 -4.77 -13.76 1.25
C ILE A 90 -5.22 -14.53 2.49
N VAL A 91 -4.26 -15.10 3.23
CA VAL A 91 -4.54 -15.98 4.38
C VAL A 91 -3.77 -15.50 5.62
N PRO A 92 -4.47 -15.10 6.71
CA PRO A 92 -5.91 -14.98 6.84
C PRO A 92 -6.48 -13.86 5.96
N ALA A 93 -7.73 -14.00 5.53
CA ALA A 93 -8.40 -13.00 4.71
C ALA A 93 -8.46 -11.64 5.43
N ALA A 94 -8.08 -10.59 4.74
CA ALA A 94 -8.07 -9.23 5.28
C ALA A 94 -8.61 -8.23 4.26
N ARG A 95 -9.72 -7.56 4.61
CA ARG A 95 -10.40 -6.60 3.70
C ARG A 95 -9.53 -5.41 3.31
N ARG A 96 -8.54 -5.07 4.14
CA ARG A 96 -7.59 -3.97 3.92
C ARG A 96 -6.46 -4.30 2.95
N ILE A 97 -6.29 -5.57 2.59
CA ILE A 97 -5.28 -5.97 1.61
C ILE A 97 -5.90 -5.98 0.23
N ARG A 98 -5.28 -5.25 -0.67
CA ARG A 98 -5.63 -5.17 -2.09
C ARG A 98 -4.50 -5.70 -2.93
N TYR A 99 -4.83 -6.21 -4.12
CA TYR A 99 -3.80 -6.55 -5.09
C TYR A 99 -4.19 -6.09 -6.48
N LEU A 100 -3.17 -5.84 -7.27
CA LEU A 100 -3.23 -5.63 -8.71
C LEU A 100 -2.31 -6.64 -9.37
N HIS A 101 -2.79 -7.36 -10.36
CA HIS A 101 -2.01 -8.24 -11.22
C HIS A 101 -1.89 -7.60 -12.61
N TYR A 102 -0.67 -7.42 -13.06
CA TYR A 102 -0.35 -6.93 -14.38
C TYR A 102 0.50 -7.97 -15.10
N GLN A 103 0.13 -8.29 -16.34
CA GLN A 103 0.90 -9.16 -17.25
C GLN A 103 1.42 -8.32 -18.40
N ASN A 104 2.72 -8.35 -18.61
CA ASN A 104 3.38 -7.68 -19.71
C ASN A 104 3.34 -8.57 -20.98
N GLU A 105 3.52 -7.96 -22.15
CA GLU A 105 3.54 -8.66 -23.45
C GLU A 105 4.70 -9.67 -23.56
N ASN A 106 5.82 -9.43 -22.86
CA ASN A 106 6.96 -10.35 -22.79
C ASN A 106 6.75 -11.56 -21.88
N GLY A 107 5.59 -11.68 -21.22
CA GLY A 107 5.25 -12.78 -20.32
C GLY A 107 5.63 -12.55 -18.84
N THR A 108 6.20 -11.41 -18.48
CA THR A 108 6.44 -11.04 -17.07
C THR A 108 5.11 -10.80 -16.38
N HIS A 109 4.95 -11.33 -15.18
CA HIS A 109 3.81 -11.08 -14.29
C HIS A 109 4.25 -10.24 -13.09
N LEU A 110 3.52 -9.16 -12.81
CA LEU A 110 3.73 -8.28 -11.67
C LEU A 110 2.50 -8.29 -10.78
N TYR A 111 2.70 -8.60 -9.50
CA TYR A 111 1.68 -8.53 -8.47
C TYR A 111 2.04 -7.42 -7.48
N MET A 112 1.24 -6.36 -7.42
CA MET A 112 1.38 -5.31 -6.42
C MET A 112 0.32 -5.55 -5.34
N ILE A 113 0.76 -5.79 -4.11
CA ILE A 113 -0.10 -6.09 -2.97
C ILE A 113 0.07 -4.98 -1.94
N SER A 114 -0.99 -4.25 -1.65
CA SER A 114 -0.98 -3.09 -0.76
C SER A 114 -1.82 -3.31 0.48
N ASN A 115 -1.41 -2.69 1.57
CA ASN A 115 -2.13 -2.66 2.83
C ASN A 115 -2.72 -1.26 3.04
N GLU A 116 -4.05 -1.14 2.92
CA GLU A 116 -4.81 0.09 3.14
C GLU A 116 -5.20 0.31 4.63
N GLY A 117 -4.75 -0.57 5.50
CA GLY A 117 -4.99 -0.47 6.95
C GLY A 117 -3.90 0.32 7.66
N ASN A 118 -4.08 0.50 8.98
CA ASN A 118 -3.16 1.24 9.85
C ASN A 118 -2.14 0.35 10.57
N GLU A 119 -2.29 -0.98 10.45
CA GLU A 119 -1.42 -1.96 11.10
C GLU A 119 -0.81 -2.89 10.06
N SER A 120 0.42 -3.36 10.30
CA SER A 120 1.07 -4.35 9.45
C SER A 120 0.22 -5.62 9.33
N TYR A 121 0.14 -6.14 8.12
CA TYR A 121 -0.46 -7.45 7.86
C TYR A 121 0.63 -8.51 7.90
N LYS A 122 0.38 -9.61 8.62
CA LYS A 122 1.25 -10.80 8.60
C LYS A 122 0.43 -12.01 8.19
N GLY A 123 0.92 -12.74 7.19
CA GLY A 123 0.20 -13.90 6.69
C GLY A 123 0.85 -14.54 5.47
N ILE A 124 0.08 -15.35 4.79
CA ILE A 124 0.49 -16.04 3.56
C ILE A 124 -0.27 -15.46 2.38
N ILE A 125 0.46 -15.07 1.37
CA ILE A 125 -0.08 -14.71 0.06
C ILE A 125 0.14 -15.92 -0.86
N ARG A 126 -0.96 -16.50 -1.36
CA ARG A 126 -0.94 -17.55 -2.36
C ARG A 126 -1.14 -16.92 -3.73
N ILE A 127 -0.23 -17.14 -4.64
CA ILE A 127 -0.28 -16.63 -6.02
C ILE A 127 -0.38 -17.83 -6.96
N ASN A 128 -1.42 -17.86 -7.79
CA ASN A 128 -1.65 -18.93 -8.78
C ASN A 128 -0.71 -18.75 -9.99
N HIS A 129 0.57 -18.68 -9.70
CA HIS A 129 1.62 -18.60 -10.71
C HIS A 129 2.84 -19.37 -10.25
N SER A 130 3.48 -20.10 -11.16
CA SER A 130 4.69 -20.85 -10.92
C SER A 130 5.83 -20.23 -11.74
N GLY A 131 7.03 -20.23 -11.21
CA GLY A 131 8.18 -19.70 -11.91
C GLY A 131 9.24 -19.14 -10.95
N SER A 132 10.27 -18.54 -11.50
CA SER A 132 11.20 -17.73 -10.73
C SER A 132 10.55 -16.43 -10.38
N CYS A 133 10.66 -16.01 -9.12
CA CYS A 133 10.14 -14.71 -8.70
C CYS A 133 11.04 -14.05 -7.66
N TYR A 134 10.95 -12.76 -7.62
CA TYR A 134 11.66 -11.88 -6.69
C TYR A 134 10.76 -10.71 -6.29
N GLY A 135 11.14 -10.03 -5.21
CA GLY A 135 10.50 -8.79 -4.79
C GLY A 135 11.15 -7.60 -5.48
N TYR A 136 10.35 -6.55 -5.70
CA TYR A 136 10.87 -5.23 -6.01
C TYR A 136 10.55 -4.28 -4.86
N ASN A 137 11.59 -3.84 -4.16
CA ASN A 137 11.48 -2.82 -3.13
C ASN A 137 11.60 -1.44 -3.79
N ALA A 138 10.44 -0.81 -4.02
CA ALA A 138 10.38 0.49 -4.68
C ALA A 138 10.96 1.65 -3.84
N TRP A 139 11.11 1.46 -2.52
CA TRP A 139 11.65 2.47 -1.62
C TRP A 139 13.16 2.58 -1.70
N GLU A 140 13.82 1.45 -1.91
CA GLU A 140 15.29 1.35 -2.04
C GLU A 140 15.72 1.16 -3.49
N ASN A 141 14.77 0.98 -4.42
CA ASN A 141 15.00 0.68 -5.84
C ASN A 141 15.91 -0.53 -6.05
N ILE A 142 15.61 -1.63 -5.35
CA ILE A 142 16.36 -2.88 -5.41
C ILE A 142 15.44 -4.08 -5.70
N LEU A 143 16.02 -5.13 -6.25
CA LEU A 143 15.40 -6.45 -6.31
C LEU A 143 15.81 -7.25 -5.08
N GLU A 144 14.84 -7.90 -4.42
CA GLU A 144 15.08 -8.65 -3.20
C GLU A 144 14.60 -10.10 -3.28
N LYS A 145 15.24 -10.96 -2.49
CA LYS A 145 14.79 -12.34 -2.36
C LYS A 145 13.57 -12.41 -1.44
N LEU A 146 12.52 -13.07 -1.93
CA LEU A 146 11.31 -13.29 -1.15
C LEU A 146 11.32 -14.65 -0.43
N PRO A 147 10.71 -14.76 0.76
CA PRO A 147 10.51 -16.02 1.48
C PRO A 147 9.36 -16.82 0.87
N ILE A 148 9.63 -17.49 -0.24
CA ILE A 148 8.65 -18.25 -1.01
C ILE A 148 8.80 -19.76 -0.83
N GLN A 149 7.66 -20.46 -1.01
CA GLN A 149 7.58 -21.91 -1.19
C GLN A 149 6.81 -22.20 -2.48
N LYS A 150 7.41 -22.93 -3.40
CA LYS A 150 6.75 -23.40 -4.64
C LYS A 150 5.90 -24.62 -4.34
N THR A 151 4.69 -24.68 -4.89
CA THR A 151 3.75 -25.80 -4.80
C THR A 151 3.23 -26.18 -6.18
N GLU A 152 2.50 -27.29 -6.29
CA GLU A 152 1.83 -27.68 -7.53
C GLU A 152 0.76 -26.67 -7.96
N GLU A 153 0.16 -25.95 -7.00
CA GLU A 153 -0.91 -24.98 -7.22
C GLU A 153 -0.40 -23.54 -7.41
N GLY A 154 0.93 -23.31 -7.37
CA GLY A 154 1.51 -21.97 -7.51
C GLY A 154 2.56 -21.65 -6.45
N THR A 155 2.66 -20.39 -6.07
CA THR A 155 3.67 -19.88 -5.14
C THR A 155 3.03 -19.42 -3.83
N LEU A 156 3.57 -19.86 -2.71
CA LEU A 156 3.24 -19.36 -1.38
C LEU A 156 4.31 -18.38 -0.94
N LEU A 157 3.90 -17.20 -0.51
CA LEU A 157 4.76 -16.16 0.01
C LEU A 157 4.39 -15.86 1.45
N GLN A 158 5.33 -16.05 2.38
CA GLN A 158 5.18 -15.56 3.74
C GLN A 158 5.43 -14.04 3.74
N ALA A 159 4.39 -13.26 3.99
CA ALA A 159 4.40 -11.82 3.82
C ALA A 159 4.17 -11.07 5.13
N GLU A 160 4.94 -10.00 5.29
CA GLU A 160 4.65 -8.91 6.21
C GLU A 160 4.52 -7.64 5.37
N ILE A 161 3.31 -7.03 5.38
CA ILE A 161 3.00 -5.86 4.54
C ILE A 161 2.69 -4.68 5.44
N GLU A 162 3.62 -3.74 5.49
CA GLU A 162 3.47 -2.50 6.26
C GLU A 162 2.36 -1.62 5.66
N PRO A 163 1.69 -0.78 6.46
CA PRO A 163 0.75 0.22 5.94
C PRO A 163 1.41 1.11 4.88
N LEU A 164 0.68 1.43 3.82
CA LEU A 164 1.09 2.32 2.73
C LEU A 164 2.32 1.85 1.93
N LYS A 165 2.93 0.72 2.27
CA LYS A 165 4.08 0.16 1.55
C LYS A 165 3.66 -1.08 0.77
N PRO A 166 3.64 -1.03 -0.57
CA PRO A 166 3.28 -2.18 -1.37
C PRO A 166 4.39 -3.25 -1.34
N LEU A 167 3.96 -4.50 -1.28
CA LEU A 167 4.77 -5.64 -1.63
C LEU A 167 4.61 -5.88 -3.14
N ILE A 168 5.70 -5.82 -3.88
CA ILE A 168 5.71 -6.05 -5.32
C ILE A 168 6.43 -7.36 -5.61
N VAL A 169 5.72 -8.31 -6.21
CA VAL A 169 6.24 -9.62 -6.59
C VAL A 169 6.30 -9.70 -8.11
N ILE A 170 7.46 -10.00 -8.65
CA ILE A 170 7.69 -10.12 -10.09
C ILE A 170 8.03 -11.58 -10.41
N PHE A 171 7.30 -12.16 -11.35
CA PHE A 171 7.64 -13.43 -11.98
C PHE A 171 8.24 -13.15 -13.35
N ASP A 172 9.50 -13.48 -13.51
CA ASP A 172 10.25 -13.27 -14.74
C ASP A 172 11.21 -14.42 -14.97
N ASN A 173 11.59 -14.63 -16.23
CA ASN A 173 12.61 -15.59 -16.62
C ASN A 173 14.02 -14.99 -16.61
N GLU A 174 14.14 -13.69 -16.47
CA GLU A 174 15.42 -12.99 -16.34
C GLU A 174 15.84 -12.88 -14.89
N GLU A 175 17.08 -13.25 -14.58
CA GLU A 175 17.65 -13.09 -13.24
C GLU A 175 18.24 -11.69 -13.10
N GLY A 176 17.57 -10.83 -12.33
CA GLY A 176 18.12 -9.56 -11.91
C GLY A 176 19.09 -9.70 -10.74
N GLU A 177 19.92 -8.69 -10.51
CA GLU A 177 20.82 -8.65 -9.35
C GLU A 177 20.00 -8.51 -8.06
N ILE A 178 20.04 -9.55 -7.23
CA ILE A 178 19.31 -9.59 -5.95
C ILE A 178 20.15 -8.93 -4.87
N GLN A 179 19.56 -7.95 -4.20
CA GLN A 179 20.16 -7.21 -3.09
C GLN A 179 19.42 -7.49 -1.78
N SER A 180 20.04 -7.16 -0.65
CA SER A 180 19.40 -7.26 0.65
C SER A 180 18.80 -5.91 1.03
N PRO A 181 17.51 -5.85 1.40
CA PRO A 181 16.89 -4.61 1.82
C PRO A 181 17.48 -4.11 3.15
N LEU A 182 17.36 -2.80 3.35
CA LEU A 182 17.77 -2.16 4.58
C LEU A 182 16.97 -2.71 5.76
N ARG A 183 17.64 -3.36 6.69
CA ARG A 183 17.03 -3.91 7.91
C ARG A 183 17.73 -3.37 9.14
N PHE A 184 16.93 -2.92 10.08
CA PHE A 184 17.40 -2.60 11.43
C PHE A 184 17.52 -3.89 12.23
N GLY A 185 18.58 -4.00 13.02
CA GLY A 185 18.77 -5.07 13.98
C GLY A 185 18.01 -4.83 15.29
N GLU A 186 18.32 -5.65 16.28
CA GLU A 186 17.74 -5.54 17.61
C GLU A 186 18.38 -4.45 18.48
N GLU A 187 19.55 -3.92 18.08
CA GLU A 187 20.34 -2.95 18.84
C GLU A 187 20.01 -1.48 18.53
N LYS A 188 18.90 -1.22 17.86
CA LYS A 188 18.48 0.16 17.59
C LYS A 188 18.21 0.94 18.89
N ARG A 189 18.72 2.17 18.93
CA ARG A 189 18.64 3.03 20.13
C ARG A 189 17.80 4.26 19.87
N PRO A 190 16.95 4.68 20.82
CA PRO A 190 16.20 5.92 20.70
C PRO A 190 17.13 7.13 20.57
N PHE A 191 16.88 7.97 19.60
CA PHE A 191 17.60 9.22 19.35
C PHE A 191 16.62 10.40 19.47
N THR A 192 16.25 10.71 20.71
CA THR A 192 15.12 11.60 21.05
C THR A 192 15.52 12.94 21.66
N ALA A 193 16.77 13.09 22.11
CA ALA A 193 17.27 14.30 22.77
C ALA A 193 18.25 15.10 21.88
N GLY A 194 18.44 16.36 22.21
CA GLY A 194 19.42 17.22 21.52
C GLY A 194 18.89 17.91 20.26
N TRP A 195 17.63 17.70 19.89
CA TRP A 195 17.05 18.25 18.70
C TRP A 195 16.69 19.73 18.86
N LYS A 196 16.88 20.49 17.77
CA LYS A 196 16.41 21.87 17.61
C LYS A 196 15.43 21.90 16.45
N ARG A 197 14.20 22.37 16.72
CA ARG A 197 13.16 22.54 15.71
C ARG A 197 13.16 23.97 15.18
N SER A 198 12.97 24.14 13.89
CA SER A 198 12.59 25.38 13.22
C SER A 198 11.49 25.13 12.20
N ILE A 199 10.77 26.17 11.81
CA ILE A 199 9.61 26.08 10.92
C ILE A 199 9.77 27.03 9.74
N CYS A 200 9.18 26.65 8.60
CA CYS A 200 9.17 27.45 7.40
C CYS A 200 7.84 27.28 6.66
N ARG A 201 7.13 28.35 6.38
CA ARG A 201 5.96 28.27 5.51
C ARG A 201 6.41 27.90 4.09
N SER A 202 5.57 27.16 3.36
CA SER A 202 5.92 26.67 2.01
C SER A 202 6.34 27.79 1.06
N ILE A 203 5.72 28.98 1.16
CA ILE A 203 6.05 30.13 0.31
C ILE A 203 7.40 30.77 0.67
N ASP A 204 7.89 30.60 1.89
CA ASP A 204 9.12 31.20 2.41
C ASP A 204 10.31 30.21 2.33
N TYR A 205 10.10 28.99 1.84
CA TYR A 205 11.13 27.96 1.78
C TYR A 205 12.37 28.42 0.98
N PRO A 206 13.57 28.21 1.50
CA PRO A 206 13.99 27.50 2.72
C PRO A 206 14.30 28.42 3.93
N ALA A 207 13.61 29.50 4.13
CA ALA A 207 13.86 30.47 5.19
C ALA A 207 13.27 30.03 6.54
N PHE A 208 13.92 29.04 7.19
CA PHE A 208 13.51 28.52 8.50
C PHE A 208 13.69 29.54 9.63
N LYS A 209 12.69 29.61 10.51
CA LYS A 209 12.59 30.52 11.65
C LYS A 209 12.17 29.80 12.92
N GLU A 210 12.05 30.54 14.04
CA GLU A 210 11.53 30.03 15.32
C GLU A 210 12.32 28.83 15.87
N LYS A 211 13.68 28.90 15.78
CA LYS A 211 14.54 27.79 16.24
C LYS A 211 14.50 27.63 17.73
N LYS A 212 14.06 26.46 18.21
CA LYS A 212 14.01 26.12 19.65
C LYS A 212 14.42 24.68 19.91
N ALA A 213 14.88 24.39 21.16
CA ALA A 213 15.16 23.04 21.60
C ALA A 213 13.84 22.27 21.81
N VAL A 214 13.81 21.02 21.32
CA VAL A 214 12.65 20.10 21.46
C VAL A 214 13.14 18.69 21.81
N LYS A 215 12.21 17.85 22.24
CA LYS A 215 12.43 16.43 22.42
C LYS A 215 11.48 15.66 21.49
N ILE A 216 11.97 14.62 20.86
CA ILE A 216 11.19 13.75 19.99
C ILE A 216 10.49 12.66 20.83
N PRO A 217 9.21 12.35 20.59
CA PRO A 217 8.29 12.93 19.62
C PRO A 217 7.96 14.40 19.85
N ASP A 218 7.70 15.14 18.76
CA ASP A 218 7.35 16.55 18.80
C ASP A 218 6.18 16.80 17.83
N ASP A 219 5.01 17.04 18.36
CA ASP A 219 3.83 17.43 17.58
C ASP A 219 3.68 18.94 17.54
N LEU A 220 4.10 19.54 16.43
CA LEU A 220 3.97 20.98 16.22
C LEU A 220 2.50 21.46 16.29
N ALA A 221 1.53 20.58 15.99
CA ALA A 221 0.12 20.96 15.97
C ALA A 221 -0.42 21.32 17.37
N GLU A 222 0.22 20.83 18.46
CA GLU A 222 -0.12 21.24 19.81
C GLU A 222 0.21 22.72 20.09
N GLU A 223 1.23 23.24 19.44
CA GLU A 223 1.70 24.62 19.61
C GLU A 223 1.19 25.53 18.50
N TRP A 224 1.17 25.03 17.26
CA TRP A 224 0.80 25.77 16.05
C TRP A 224 -0.26 24.99 15.26
N PRO A 225 -1.51 24.94 15.73
CA PRO A 225 -2.56 24.10 15.15
C PRO A 225 -2.91 24.45 13.69
N ASP A 226 -2.67 25.68 13.28
CA ASP A 226 -3.00 26.20 11.94
C ASP A 226 -1.80 26.23 10.99
N PHE A 227 -0.64 25.70 11.43
CA PHE A 227 0.57 25.74 10.63
C PHE A 227 0.55 24.73 9.48
N SER A 228 0.96 25.20 8.29
CA SER A 228 1.27 24.37 7.13
C SER A 228 2.58 24.85 6.49
N GLY A 229 3.47 23.88 6.17
CA GLY A 229 4.80 24.17 5.63
C GLY A 229 5.79 23.05 5.89
N PHE A 230 7.01 23.42 6.22
CA PHE A 230 8.10 22.50 6.55
C PHE A 230 8.53 22.69 7.99
N VAL A 231 8.79 21.57 8.67
CA VAL A 231 9.31 21.53 10.04
C VAL A 231 10.69 20.88 9.97
N ARG A 232 11.73 21.64 10.31
CA ARG A 232 13.12 21.19 10.26
C ARG A 232 13.64 20.91 11.66
N TYR A 233 14.21 19.73 11.82
CA TYR A 233 14.85 19.25 13.06
C TYR A 233 16.34 19.07 12.81
N GLU A 234 17.17 19.61 13.68
CA GLU A 234 18.64 19.54 13.56
C GLU A 234 19.25 18.95 14.83
N ASN A 235 20.23 18.08 14.66
CA ASN A 235 21.01 17.49 15.74
C ASN A 235 22.45 17.23 15.27
N GLN A 236 23.32 16.93 16.22
CA GLN A 236 24.70 16.54 15.95
C GLN A 236 24.97 15.13 16.45
N ILE A 237 25.79 14.39 15.73
CA ILE A 237 26.17 13.03 16.04
C ILE A 237 27.66 12.81 15.72
N VAL A 238 28.31 11.99 16.54
CA VAL A 238 29.67 11.53 16.26
C VAL A 238 29.61 10.15 15.62
N TRP A 239 30.27 9.98 14.49
CA TRP A 239 30.34 8.72 13.77
C TRP A 239 31.77 8.23 13.62
N GLU A 240 31.96 6.90 13.72
CA GLU A 240 33.25 6.23 13.57
C GLU A 240 33.28 5.48 12.24
N LYS A 241 34.33 5.69 11.46
CA LYS A 241 34.54 5.02 10.17
C LYS A 241 34.64 3.50 10.33
N GLY A 242 34.08 2.76 9.35
CA GLY A 242 34.02 1.29 9.37
C GLY A 242 32.78 0.76 10.08
N THR A 243 31.78 1.62 10.30
CA THR A 243 30.45 1.22 10.77
C THR A 243 29.39 1.75 9.83
N ARG A 244 28.31 0.99 9.63
CA ARG A 244 27.09 1.51 8.99
C ARG A 244 26.30 2.33 10.01
N PHE A 245 25.70 3.42 9.54
CA PHE A 245 24.82 4.26 10.36
C PHE A 245 23.41 4.32 9.77
N LEU A 246 22.47 3.71 10.48
CA LEU A 246 21.07 3.63 10.07
C LEU A 246 20.21 4.57 10.91
N LEU A 247 19.25 5.24 10.26
CA LEU A 247 18.24 6.11 10.89
C LEU A 247 16.83 5.62 10.55
N GLU A 248 15.99 5.43 11.57
CA GLU A 248 14.55 5.15 11.41
C GLU A 248 13.72 6.22 12.11
N ILE A 249 12.77 6.80 11.40
CA ILE A 249 11.76 7.71 11.94
C ILE A 249 10.43 6.95 11.88
N GLN A 250 9.84 6.64 13.04
CA GLN A 250 8.64 5.81 13.11
C GLN A 250 7.42 6.48 12.50
N ASN A 251 7.28 7.78 12.72
CA ASN A 251 6.15 8.55 12.19
C ASN A 251 6.50 10.03 12.12
N ALA A 252 6.03 10.68 11.07
CA ALA A 252 6.11 12.11 10.85
C ALA A 252 4.89 12.56 10.04
N SER A 253 4.83 13.85 9.72
CA SER A 253 3.88 14.38 8.74
C SER A 253 4.05 13.71 7.36
N GLU A 254 3.60 14.30 6.28
CA GLU A 254 3.42 13.66 4.97
C GLU A 254 4.71 13.09 4.35
N GLY A 255 5.76 13.90 4.24
CA GLY A 255 7.02 13.49 3.64
C GLY A 255 8.21 13.92 4.49
N VAL A 256 9.28 13.14 4.42
CA VAL A 256 10.52 13.38 5.18
C VAL A 256 11.71 13.38 4.24
N GLU A 257 12.51 14.44 4.31
CA GLU A 257 13.83 14.51 3.71
C GLU A 257 14.90 14.56 4.81
N VAL A 258 15.93 13.74 4.68
CA VAL A 258 17.05 13.70 5.62
C VAL A 258 18.30 14.26 4.96
N PHE A 259 19.00 15.11 5.70
CA PHE A 259 20.27 15.70 5.28
C PHE A 259 21.36 15.31 6.27
N VAL A 260 22.54 15.02 5.74
CA VAL A 260 23.77 14.87 6.52
C VAL A 260 24.78 15.90 6.01
N ASN A 261 25.26 16.76 6.89
CA ASN A 261 26.21 17.84 6.53
C ASN A 261 25.70 18.68 5.32
N ASN A 262 24.40 18.97 5.27
CA ASN A 262 23.70 19.68 4.19
C ASN A 262 23.62 18.93 2.85
N VAL A 263 23.96 17.64 2.80
CA VAL A 263 23.75 16.78 1.63
C VAL A 263 22.50 15.97 1.84
N SER A 264 21.56 15.99 0.87
CA SER A 264 20.33 15.19 0.95
C SER A 264 20.64 13.70 0.84
N ALA A 265 20.14 12.93 1.78
CA ALA A 265 20.14 11.47 1.76
C ALA A 265 18.85 10.88 1.14
N GLY A 266 17.98 11.74 0.59
CA GLY A 266 16.77 11.37 -0.11
C GLY A 266 15.48 11.68 0.65
N ILE A 267 14.38 11.47 -0.06
CA ILE A 267 13.02 11.75 0.41
C ILE A 267 12.25 10.44 0.52
N GLN A 268 11.50 10.28 1.61
CA GLN A 268 10.52 9.21 1.75
C GLN A 268 9.14 9.79 2.10
N VAL A 269 8.07 9.13 1.66
CA VAL A 269 6.69 9.63 1.77
C VAL A 269 5.75 8.73 2.57
N ALA A 270 6.27 7.66 3.16
CA ALA A 270 5.47 6.77 4.02
C ALA A 270 6.30 6.21 5.18
N PRO A 271 5.72 6.21 6.40
CA PRO A 271 6.37 5.66 7.58
C PRO A 271 6.43 4.11 7.55
N PRO A 272 7.34 3.48 8.30
CA PRO A 272 8.49 4.11 8.92
C PRO A 272 9.51 4.55 7.87
N PHE A 273 10.10 5.73 8.08
CA PHE A 273 11.10 6.30 7.17
C PHE A 273 12.47 5.76 7.57
N ARG A 274 13.16 5.07 6.65
CA ARG A 274 14.41 4.35 6.91
C ARG A 274 15.51 4.80 5.96
N TYR A 275 16.63 5.19 6.52
CA TYR A 275 17.78 5.70 5.77
C TYR A 275 19.05 4.97 6.17
N ASP A 276 19.87 4.60 5.19
CA ASP A 276 21.29 4.31 5.39
C ASP A 276 22.07 5.61 5.13
N LEU A 277 22.61 6.18 6.18
CA LEU A 277 23.33 7.46 6.11
C LEU A 277 24.83 7.28 5.97
N THR A 278 25.33 6.05 5.91
CA THR A 278 26.76 5.70 5.95
C THR A 278 27.58 6.48 4.94
N ASP A 279 27.15 6.52 3.68
CA ASP A 279 27.87 7.17 2.59
C ASP A 279 27.89 8.71 2.69
N PHE A 280 27.02 9.29 3.52
CA PHE A 280 26.93 10.73 3.75
C PHE A 280 27.73 11.20 4.97
N MET A 281 28.18 10.24 5.82
CA MET A 281 28.87 10.53 7.07
C MET A 281 30.38 10.79 6.82
N LYS A 282 30.94 11.68 7.60
CA LYS A 282 32.39 11.86 7.75
C LYS A 282 32.83 11.41 9.13
N GLU A 283 34.05 10.96 9.28
CA GLU A 283 34.61 10.60 10.59
C GLU A 283 34.57 11.80 11.55
N GLY A 284 34.10 11.55 12.78
CA GLY A 284 33.91 12.57 13.80
C GLY A 284 32.49 13.18 13.78
N GLU A 285 32.41 14.48 13.98
CA GLU A 285 31.13 15.20 14.13
C GLU A 285 30.40 15.37 12.79
N ASN A 286 29.11 15.07 12.78
CA ASN A 286 28.21 15.27 11.67
C ASN A 286 26.96 16.00 12.13
N GLU A 287 26.41 16.85 11.26
CA GLU A 287 25.11 17.46 11.44
C GLU A 287 24.06 16.62 10.70
N ILE A 288 23.02 16.23 11.40
CA ILE A 288 21.83 15.59 10.82
C ILE A 288 20.70 16.60 10.86
N ALA A 289 20.06 16.83 9.71
CA ALA A 289 18.84 17.59 9.64
C ALA A 289 17.73 16.75 8.99
N ILE A 290 16.52 16.89 9.53
CA ILE A 290 15.30 16.21 9.07
C ILE A 290 14.27 17.26 8.76
N GLU A 291 13.78 17.32 7.54
CA GLU A 291 12.67 18.18 7.14
C GLU A 291 11.41 17.32 6.96
N ALA A 292 10.38 17.63 7.74
CA ALA A 292 9.06 17.02 7.61
C ALA A 292 8.12 18.00 6.91
N ALA A 293 7.57 17.61 5.76
CA ALA A 293 6.58 18.39 5.03
C ALA A 293 5.19 18.18 5.63
N THR A 294 4.35 19.21 5.61
CA THR A 294 2.92 19.13 5.97
C THR A 294 2.05 19.44 4.77
N THR A 295 0.78 19.03 4.82
CA THR A 295 -0.23 19.47 3.83
C THR A 295 -0.72 20.89 4.14
N LEU A 296 -1.47 21.49 3.21
CA LEU A 296 -2.17 22.75 3.44
C LEU A 296 -3.46 22.61 4.25
N GLU A 297 -3.81 21.40 4.68
CA GLU A 297 -5.10 21.07 5.30
C GLU A 297 -5.39 21.95 6.53
N ARG A 298 -4.41 22.06 7.45
CA ARG A 298 -4.58 22.86 8.68
C ARG A 298 -4.80 24.33 8.40
N GLU A 299 -4.01 24.94 7.54
CA GLU A 299 -4.16 26.34 7.15
C GLU A 299 -5.49 26.58 6.45
N MET A 300 -5.90 25.69 5.54
CA MET A 300 -7.18 25.78 4.82
C MET A 300 -8.37 25.63 5.77
N TYR A 301 -8.31 24.68 6.72
CA TYR A 301 -9.35 24.52 7.72
C TYR A 301 -9.46 25.76 8.61
N ALA A 302 -8.34 26.31 9.08
CA ALA A 302 -8.30 27.52 9.88
C ALA A 302 -8.95 28.72 9.18
N ARG A 303 -8.69 28.88 7.88
CA ARG A 303 -9.24 29.96 7.06
C ARG A 303 -10.73 29.79 6.72
N THR A 304 -11.17 28.57 6.43
CA THR A 304 -12.48 28.32 5.83
C THR A 304 -13.49 27.72 6.78
N ARG A 305 -13.01 27.00 7.80
CA ARG A 305 -13.83 26.16 8.70
C ARG A 305 -14.69 25.14 7.94
N LYS A 306 -14.26 24.76 6.73
CA LYS A 306 -14.92 23.77 5.89
C LYS A 306 -14.11 22.48 5.84
N GLY A 307 -14.81 21.35 5.76
CA GLY A 307 -14.22 20.04 5.79
C GLY A 307 -14.14 19.45 7.19
N GLN A 308 -13.37 18.40 7.33
CA GLN A 308 -13.09 17.75 8.61
C GLN A 308 -11.94 18.48 9.31
N GLU A 309 -12.04 18.63 10.62
CA GLU A 309 -10.93 19.16 11.42
C GLU A 309 -9.72 18.20 11.35
N PRO A 310 -8.52 18.72 11.01
CA PRO A 310 -7.33 17.88 10.94
C PRO A 310 -6.97 17.26 12.29
N THR A 311 -6.87 15.94 12.32
CA THR A 311 -6.51 15.17 13.52
C THR A 311 -5.08 14.63 13.49
N CYS A 312 -4.44 14.61 12.31
CA CYS A 312 -3.05 14.16 12.18
C CYS A 312 -2.09 15.14 12.85
N GLY A 313 -1.07 14.62 13.52
CA GLY A 313 0.00 15.44 14.08
C GLY A 313 0.85 16.13 13.00
N SER A 314 1.68 17.08 13.40
CA SER A 314 2.54 17.86 12.50
C SER A 314 3.99 17.83 12.98
N GLY A 315 4.93 17.55 12.08
CA GLY A 315 6.35 17.35 12.42
C GLY A 315 6.68 15.88 12.65
N ILE A 316 7.59 15.58 13.57
CA ILE A 316 8.02 14.19 13.89
C ILE A 316 7.24 13.69 15.11
N THR A 317 6.14 12.99 14.84
CA THR A 317 5.18 12.51 15.86
C THR A 317 5.50 11.11 16.38
N GLY A 318 6.46 10.39 15.78
CA GLY A 318 6.98 9.12 16.26
C GLY A 318 8.39 9.21 16.83
N LEU A 319 8.89 8.10 17.37
CA LEU A 319 10.28 8.03 17.83
C LEU A 319 11.26 8.00 16.67
N ILE A 320 12.45 8.55 16.90
CA ILE A 320 13.62 8.35 16.04
C ILE A 320 14.50 7.29 16.69
N PHE A 321 14.99 6.35 15.88
CA PHE A 321 15.98 5.37 16.28
C PHE A 321 17.21 5.46 15.38
N THR A 322 18.35 5.16 15.97
CA THR A 322 19.60 4.96 15.24
C THR A 322 20.17 3.59 15.55
N GLU A 323 20.89 3.03 14.61
CA GLU A 323 21.66 1.83 14.78
C GLU A 323 23.02 2.00 14.12
N THR A 324 24.07 1.57 14.82
CA THR A 324 25.44 1.53 14.30
C THR A 324 25.86 0.07 14.19
N ILE A 325 26.12 -0.38 12.97
CA ILE A 325 26.48 -1.78 12.68
C ILE A 325 27.95 -1.81 12.23
N LYS A 326 28.78 -2.63 12.89
CA LYS A 326 30.16 -2.82 12.44
C LYS A 326 30.18 -3.56 11.10
N GLU A 327 30.86 -3.00 10.14
CA GLU A 327 31.18 -3.72 8.91
C GLU A 327 32.11 -4.89 9.23
N LYS A 328 31.76 -6.07 8.74
CA LYS A 328 32.53 -7.32 8.97
C LYS A 328 33.71 -7.43 8.04
#